data_adbb3be6cc21b5b67cb741223631190e
#
_entry.id   adbb3be6cc21b5b67cb741223631190e
#
_cell.length_a   1.000
_cell.length_b   1.000
_cell.length_c   1.000
_cell.angle_alpha   90.00
_cell.angle_beta   90.00
_cell.angle_gamma   90.00
#
_symmetry.space_group_name_H-M   'P 1'
#
loop_
_entity.id
_entity.type
_entity.pdbx_description
1 polymer ?
#
loop_
_entity_poly.entity_id
_entity_poly.type
_entity_poly.pdbx_seq_one_letter_code
_entity_poly.pdbx_strand_id
1 'polypeptide(L)'
;MAQRIPSSEFLDYLAASYKIDADCDRLPPLGELSRQLAVGVSSLREQMEAARALGLVEARPRTGLRRKPYSFFPAVNRSLMYAIALDQDYFPKFADLRSNLEAAYWHEAVRMLVPEDLETLRLLMARAWEKLRGTPVHIPQEEHRKLHLTIYQRLGNPFVFGILEAYWDAYEAVGLNLYTDYVHLEQVWEYHQRMVDAIHDGDLDAGYRALIEHTDLIRHRVVPGENG
;
A
#
# COMPACT_ATOMS: atom_id res chain seq x y z
N MET A 1 31.64 -4.83 -14.03
CA MET A 1 31.72 -3.93 -12.85
C MET A 1 30.31 -3.55 -12.47
N ALA A 2 29.81 -3.97 -11.31
CA ALA A 2 28.52 -3.50 -10.81
C ALA A 2 28.63 -2.01 -10.50
N GLN A 3 27.76 -1.21 -11.12
CA GLN A 3 27.69 0.22 -10.87
C GLN A 3 27.32 0.43 -9.38
N ARG A 4 28.22 1.06 -8.64
CA ARG A 4 28.02 1.32 -7.21
C ARG A 4 26.93 2.40 -7.09
N ILE A 5 25.73 2.01 -6.68
CA ILE A 5 24.69 2.97 -6.32
C ILE A 5 25.21 3.69 -5.06
N PRO A 6 25.13 5.04 -4.98
CA PRO A 6 25.50 5.76 -3.77
C PRO A 6 24.58 5.30 -2.63
N SER A 7 25.05 4.39 -1.81
CA SER A 7 24.35 3.86 -0.65
C SER A 7 25.29 3.97 0.56
N SER A 8 24.70 3.87 1.74
CA SER A 8 25.51 3.80 2.95
C SER A 8 26.15 2.43 3.11
N GLU A 9 27.27 2.35 3.80
CA GLU A 9 27.96 1.08 4.10
C GLU A 9 27.02 0.08 4.75
N PHE A 10 26.08 0.55 5.56
CA PHE A 10 25.09 -0.30 6.22
C PHE A 10 24.04 -0.83 5.23
N LEU A 11 23.57 -0.03 4.29
CA LEU A 11 22.65 -0.50 3.25
C LEU A 11 23.30 -1.51 2.30
N ASP A 12 24.57 -1.28 1.94
CA ASP A 12 25.36 -2.23 1.16
C ASP A 12 25.54 -3.55 1.91
N TYR A 13 25.80 -3.50 3.22
CA TYR A 13 25.87 -4.68 4.07
C TYR A 13 24.55 -5.44 4.11
N LEU A 14 23.41 -4.74 4.30
CA LEU A 14 22.09 -5.38 4.32
C LEU A 14 21.79 -6.10 3.00
N ALA A 15 22.08 -5.45 1.87
CA ALA A 15 21.88 -6.05 0.55
C ALA A 15 22.78 -7.28 0.32
N ALA A 16 24.05 -7.23 0.74
CA ALA A 16 24.99 -8.31 0.61
C ALA A 16 24.60 -9.50 1.54
N SER A 17 24.26 -9.22 2.78
CA SER A 17 23.87 -10.25 3.76
C SER A 17 22.58 -10.96 3.36
N TYR A 18 21.64 -10.29 2.72
CA TYR A 18 20.42 -10.90 2.18
C TYR A 18 20.69 -11.94 1.10
N LYS A 19 21.68 -11.69 0.25
CA LYS A 19 22.09 -12.62 -0.82
C LYS A 19 22.77 -13.88 -0.28
N ILE A 20 23.40 -13.79 0.90
CA ILE A 20 24.14 -14.92 1.53
C ILE A 20 23.18 -15.81 2.33
N ASP A 21 22.31 -15.21 3.09
CA ASP A 21 21.36 -15.90 3.97
C ASP A 21 20.06 -15.09 4.07
N ALA A 22 19.07 -15.44 3.24
CA ALA A 22 17.78 -14.78 3.22
C ALA A 22 16.93 -15.10 4.47
N ASP A 23 17.16 -16.25 5.09
CA ASP A 23 16.37 -16.72 6.24
C ASP A 23 16.89 -16.17 7.57
N CYS A 24 18.16 -15.73 7.62
CA CYS A 24 18.73 -15.10 8.80
C CYS A 24 18.34 -13.61 8.87
N ASP A 25 17.34 -13.32 9.69
CA ASP A 25 16.86 -11.94 9.91
C ASP A 25 17.63 -11.18 10.99
N ARG A 26 18.34 -11.88 11.90
CA ARG A 26 19.07 -11.29 13.03
C ARG A 26 20.39 -10.69 12.57
N LEU A 27 20.59 -9.40 12.89
CA LEU A 27 21.81 -8.68 12.59
C LEU A 27 22.76 -8.68 13.80
N PRO A 28 24.09 -8.57 13.56
CA PRO A 28 25.06 -8.45 14.63
C PRO A 28 24.82 -7.21 15.51
N PRO A 29 25.31 -7.21 16.76
CA PRO A 29 25.28 -6.03 17.62
C PRO A 29 26.00 -4.84 17.00
N LEU A 30 25.55 -3.62 17.34
CA LEU A 30 26.08 -2.37 16.80
C LEU A 30 27.62 -2.25 16.85
N GLY A 31 28.25 -2.65 17.96
CA GLY A 31 29.70 -2.62 18.09
C GLY A 31 30.44 -3.61 17.20
N GLU A 32 29.83 -4.72 16.86
CA GLU A 32 30.37 -5.68 15.90
C GLU A 32 30.21 -5.16 14.47
N LEU A 33 29.03 -4.66 14.10
CA LEU A 33 28.79 -4.02 12.80
C LEU A 33 29.73 -2.85 12.55
N SER A 34 29.97 -1.99 13.57
CA SER A 34 30.92 -0.89 13.48
C SER A 34 32.33 -1.36 13.12
N ARG A 35 32.79 -2.47 13.72
CA ARG A 35 34.11 -3.06 13.41
C ARG A 35 34.14 -3.70 12.01
N GLN A 36 33.09 -4.45 11.66
CA GLN A 36 33.01 -5.14 10.37
C GLN A 36 32.96 -4.17 9.19
N LEU A 37 32.23 -3.06 9.35
CA LEU A 37 32.04 -2.06 8.29
C LEU A 37 33.10 -0.95 8.30
N ALA A 38 33.99 -0.92 9.32
CA ALA A 38 34.95 0.14 9.55
C ALA A 38 34.30 1.53 9.63
N VAL A 39 33.08 1.62 10.18
CA VAL A 39 32.29 2.85 10.33
C VAL A 39 32.17 3.18 11.81
N GLY A 40 32.36 4.44 12.18
CA GLY A 40 32.18 4.91 13.54
C GLY A 40 30.76 4.66 14.07
N VAL A 41 30.62 4.34 15.36
CA VAL A 41 29.33 3.99 15.98
C VAL A 41 28.26 5.08 15.79
N SER A 42 28.66 6.36 15.82
CA SER A 42 27.73 7.49 15.59
C SER A 42 27.15 7.48 14.17
N SER A 43 28.04 7.40 13.16
CA SER A 43 27.64 7.35 11.75
C SER A 43 26.81 6.10 11.44
N LEU A 44 27.20 4.94 12.04
CA LEU A 44 26.44 3.72 11.88
C LEU A 44 25.00 3.84 12.45
N ARG A 45 24.83 4.53 13.58
CA ARG A 45 23.48 4.80 14.13
C ARG A 45 22.62 5.64 13.18
N GLU A 46 23.19 6.66 12.56
CA GLU A 46 22.49 7.50 11.58
C GLU A 46 22.06 6.67 10.35
N GLN A 47 22.95 5.82 9.84
CA GLN A 47 22.64 4.91 8.73
C GLN A 47 21.56 3.88 9.11
N MET A 48 21.57 3.37 10.33
CA MET A 48 20.55 2.48 10.86
C MET A 48 19.19 3.16 11.00
N GLU A 49 19.15 4.43 11.45
CA GLU A 49 17.90 5.20 11.51
C GLU A 49 17.32 5.44 10.10
N ALA A 50 18.18 5.73 9.11
CA ALA A 50 17.75 5.80 7.71
C ALA A 50 17.19 4.46 7.22
N ALA A 51 17.85 3.33 7.51
CA ALA A 51 17.36 2.00 7.15
C ALA A 51 16.04 1.64 7.86
N ARG A 52 15.86 2.07 9.12
CA ARG A 52 14.59 1.94 9.86
C ARG A 52 13.48 2.78 9.23
N ALA A 53 13.81 4.00 8.85
CA ALA A 53 12.88 4.89 8.18
C ALA A 53 12.38 4.30 6.84
N LEU A 54 13.26 3.61 6.12
CA LEU A 54 12.93 2.89 4.89
C LEU A 54 12.24 1.53 5.13
N GLY A 55 12.08 1.10 6.39
CA GLY A 55 11.44 -0.17 6.74
C GLY A 55 12.30 -1.42 6.47
N LEU A 56 13.61 -1.27 6.29
CA LEU A 56 14.53 -2.38 5.97
C LEU A 56 14.97 -3.16 7.21
N VAL A 57 14.95 -2.49 8.37
CA VAL A 57 15.31 -3.09 9.66
C VAL A 57 14.34 -2.66 10.76
N GLU A 58 14.26 -3.47 11.80
CA GLU A 58 13.56 -3.14 13.04
C GLU A 58 14.45 -3.43 14.26
N ALA A 59 14.31 -2.62 15.30
CA ALA A 59 14.91 -2.89 16.61
C ALA A 59 13.81 -3.43 17.53
N ARG A 60 14.01 -4.61 18.09
CA ARG A 60 13.10 -5.21 19.07
C ARG A 60 13.77 -5.30 20.44
N PRO A 61 13.09 -4.90 21.52
CA PRO A 61 13.61 -5.09 22.89
C PRO A 61 14.04 -6.55 23.08
N ARG A 62 15.21 -6.77 23.73
CA ARG A 62 15.80 -8.07 24.08
C ARG A 62 16.24 -8.94 22.90
N THR A 63 15.73 -8.77 21.67
CA THR A 63 16.11 -9.60 20.52
C THR A 63 17.04 -8.89 19.53
N GLY A 64 17.28 -7.59 19.73
CA GLY A 64 18.24 -6.81 18.96
C GLY A 64 17.71 -6.31 17.63
N LEU A 65 18.63 -6.03 16.72
CA LEU A 65 18.35 -5.54 15.38
C LEU A 65 18.02 -6.71 14.45
N ARG A 66 16.94 -6.55 13.67
CA ARG A 66 16.49 -7.53 12.70
C ARG A 66 16.29 -6.91 11.33
N ARG A 67 16.65 -7.63 10.29
CA ARG A 67 16.30 -7.32 8.92
C ARG A 67 14.82 -7.63 8.69
N LYS A 68 14.16 -6.85 7.85
CA LYS A 68 12.79 -7.07 7.40
C LYS A 68 12.76 -7.51 5.95
N PRO A 69 11.74 -8.27 5.53
CA PRO A 69 11.46 -8.45 4.11
C PRO A 69 11.30 -7.07 3.43
N TYR A 70 11.75 -6.98 2.18
CA TYR A 70 11.65 -5.74 1.44
C TYR A 70 10.17 -5.37 1.22
N SER A 71 9.85 -4.12 1.52
CA SER A 71 8.58 -3.47 1.16
C SER A 71 8.87 -2.04 0.74
N PHE A 72 8.23 -1.61 -0.33
CA PHE A 72 8.34 -0.22 -0.80
C PHE A 72 7.44 0.73 0.01
N PHE A 73 6.39 0.19 0.63
CA PHE A 73 5.40 0.95 1.41
C PHE A 73 6.00 1.93 2.42
N PRO A 74 6.96 1.58 3.31
CA PRO A 74 7.44 2.51 4.34
C PRO A 74 8.10 3.76 3.75
N ALA A 75 8.83 3.62 2.63
CA ALA A 75 9.50 4.73 1.97
C ALA A 75 8.50 5.67 1.29
N VAL A 76 7.58 5.12 0.50
CA VAL A 76 6.58 5.92 -0.22
C VAL A 76 5.58 6.55 0.76
N ASN A 77 5.12 5.83 1.78
CA ASN A 77 4.16 6.33 2.76
C ASN A 77 4.72 7.54 3.53
N ARG A 78 5.97 7.47 4.01
CA ARG A 78 6.61 8.61 4.71
C ARG A 78 6.71 9.85 3.83
N SER A 79 7.13 9.68 2.58
CA SER A 79 7.22 10.78 1.61
C SER A 79 5.85 11.37 1.30
N LEU A 80 4.84 10.52 1.07
CA LEU A 80 3.46 10.93 0.79
C LEU A 80 2.84 11.68 1.96
N MET A 81 2.94 11.14 3.18
CA MET A 81 2.38 11.78 4.38
C MET A 81 3.03 13.14 4.65
N TYR A 82 4.34 13.28 4.40
CA TYR A 82 5.01 14.57 4.48
C TYR A 82 4.50 15.56 3.42
N ALA A 83 4.34 15.10 2.17
CA ALA A 83 3.79 15.94 1.10
C ALA A 83 2.38 16.43 1.43
N ILE A 84 1.48 15.55 1.91
CA ILE A 84 0.11 15.90 2.31
C ILE A 84 0.11 16.88 3.50
N ALA A 85 1.05 16.75 4.44
CA ALA A 85 1.19 17.68 5.54
C ALA A 85 1.65 19.08 5.10
N LEU A 86 2.39 19.19 3.99
CA LEU A 86 2.73 20.48 3.37
C LEU A 86 1.55 21.09 2.61
N ASP A 87 0.82 20.26 1.87
CA ASP A 87 -0.30 20.69 1.04
C ASP A 87 -1.21 19.48 0.76
N GLN A 88 -2.47 19.58 1.16
CA GLN A 88 -3.46 18.51 0.96
C GLN A 88 -3.74 18.22 -0.52
N ASP A 89 -3.44 19.15 -1.43
CA ASP A 89 -3.57 18.97 -2.89
C ASP A 89 -2.61 17.91 -3.47
N TYR A 90 -1.66 17.41 -2.69
CA TYR A 90 -0.87 16.25 -3.08
C TYR A 90 -1.67 14.93 -3.02
N PHE A 91 -2.70 14.85 -2.18
CA PHE A 91 -3.50 13.63 -2.10
C PHE A 91 -4.25 13.31 -3.41
N PRO A 92 -5.02 14.24 -4.03
CA PRO A 92 -5.66 13.98 -5.34
C PRO A 92 -4.67 13.56 -6.43
N LYS A 93 -3.48 14.15 -6.46
CA LYS A 93 -2.42 13.77 -7.41
C LYS A 93 -1.93 12.33 -7.19
N PHE A 94 -1.82 11.91 -5.94
CA PHE A 94 -1.46 10.53 -5.61
C PHE A 94 -2.62 9.55 -5.85
N ALA A 95 -3.86 9.98 -5.63
CA ALA A 95 -5.06 9.22 -5.96
C ALA A 95 -5.16 8.95 -7.47
N ASP A 96 -4.79 9.94 -8.31
CA ASP A 96 -4.70 9.77 -9.76
C ASP A 96 -3.64 8.72 -10.15
N LEU A 97 -2.45 8.79 -9.56
CA LEU A 97 -1.40 7.78 -9.76
C LEU A 97 -1.90 6.37 -9.39
N ARG A 98 -2.55 6.21 -8.23
CA ARG A 98 -3.13 4.95 -7.78
C ARG A 98 -4.16 4.42 -8.78
N SER A 99 -5.08 5.26 -9.26
CA SER A 99 -6.11 4.87 -10.21
C SER A 99 -5.52 4.37 -11.52
N ASN A 100 -4.51 5.05 -12.04
CA ASN A 100 -3.79 4.63 -13.26
C ASN A 100 -3.04 3.32 -13.06
N LEU A 101 -2.44 3.09 -11.88
CA LEU A 101 -1.79 1.83 -11.55
C LEU A 101 -2.79 0.67 -11.48
N GLU A 102 -3.89 0.85 -10.79
CA GLU A 102 -4.94 -0.18 -10.71
C GLU A 102 -5.49 -0.53 -12.08
N ALA A 103 -5.78 0.47 -12.92
CA ALA A 103 -6.23 0.25 -14.28
C ALA A 103 -5.20 -0.51 -15.13
N ALA A 104 -3.92 -0.11 -15.07
CA ALA A 104 -2.85 -0.72 -15.85
C ALA A 104 -2.62 -2.20 -15.48
N TYR A 105 -2.74 -2.54 -14.20
CA TYR A 105 -2.46 -3.88 -13.69
C TYR A 105 -3.70 -4.75 -13.50
N TRP A 106 -4.91 -4.26 -13.79
CA TRP A 106 -6.16 -4.97 -13.54
C TRP A 106 -6.20 -6.38 -14.13
N HIS A 107 -6.00 -6.50 -15.43
CA HIS A 107 -6.12 -7.78 -16.13
C HIS A 107 -5.06 -8.81 -15.67
N GLU A 108 -3.85 -8.35 -15.36
CA GLU A 108 -2.80 -9.20 -14.83
C GLU A 108 -3.15 -9.66 -13.41
N ALA A 109 -3.54 -8.73 -12.55
CA ALA A 109 -3.87 -8.99 -11.16
C ALA A 109 -5.03 -9.98 -11.01
N VAL A 110 -6.14 -9.75 -11.75
CA VAL A 110 -7.32 -10.61 -11.68
C VAL A 110 -7.04 -12.04 -12.17
N ARG A 111 -6.20 -12.21 -13.22
CA ARG A 111 -5.81 -13.55 -13.69
C ARG A 111 -4.99 -14.35 -12.68
N MET A 112 -4.34 -13.69 -11.74
CA MET A 112 -3.51 -14.32 -10.70
C MET A 112 -4.29 -14.69 -9.45
N LEU A 113 -5.55 -14.29 -9.32
CA LEU A 113 -6.39 -14.62 -8.17
C LEU A 113 -6.66 -16.12 -8.11
N VAL A 114 -6.66 -16.64 -6.89
CA VAL A 114 -6.98 -18.05 -6.59
C VAL A 114 -8.36 -18.14 -5.91
N PRO A 115 -8.96 -19.33 -5.81
CA PRO A 115 -10.31 -19.48 -5.22
C PRO A 115 -10.47 -18.87 -3.84
N GLU A 116 -9.42 -18.89 -3.02
CA GLU A 116 -9.41 -18.32 -1.66
C GLU A 116 -9.52 -16.79 -1.68
N ASP A 117 -8.93 -16.14 -2.70
CA ASP A 117 -9.04 -14.69 -2.89
C ASP A 117 -10.45 -14.31 -3.33
N LEU A 118 -11.06 -15.11 -4.24
CA LEU A 118 -12.43 -14.90 -4.69
C LEU A 118 -13.42 -14.99 -3.52
N GLU A 119 -13.27 -16.00 -2.67
CA GLU A 119 -14.09 -16.12 -1.46
C GLU A 119 -13.85 -14.94 -0.50
N THR A 120 -12.61 -14.49 -0.37
CA THR A 120 -12.28 -13.31 0.44
C THR A 120 -12.99 -12.06 -0.09
N LEU A 121 -12.96 -11.82 -1.40
CA LEU A 121 -13.66 -10.68 -2.02
C LEU A 121 -15.17 -10.76 -1.78
N ARG A 122 -15.77 -11.94 -1.92
CA ARG A 122 -17.20 -12.16 -1.65
C ARG A 122 -17.57 -11.86 -0.19
N LEU A 123 -16.75 -12.31 0.76
CA LEU A 123 -16.97 -12.05 2.19
C LEU A 123 -16.81 -10.56 2.54
N LEU A 124 -15.86 -9.86 1.92
CA LEU A 124 -15.67 -8.42 2.10
C LEU A 124 -16.91 -7.65 1.60
N MET A 125 -17.45 -8.01 0.44
CA MET A 125 -18.69 -7.42 -0.08
C MET A 125 -19.87 -7.65 0.86
N ALA A 126 -20.06 -8.88 1.34
CA ALA A 126 -21.15 -9.20 2.28
C ALA A 126 -21.08 -8.35 3.56
N ARG A 127 -19.89 -8.23 4.16
CA ARG A 127 -19.65 -7.40 5.35
C ARG A 127 -19.86 -5.90 5.09
N ALA A 128 -19.45 -5.44 3.92
CA ALA A 128 -19.64 -4.05 3.53
C ALA A 128 -21.13 -3.70 3.44
N TRP A 129 -21.92 -4.53 2.77
CA TRP A 129 -23.37 -4.35 2.70
C TRP A 129 -24.07 -4.49 4.05
N GLU A 130 -23.63 -5.40 4.91
CA GLU A 130 -24.13 -5.50 6.30
C GLU A 130 -23.91 -4.20 7.05
N LYS A 131 -22.72 -3.59 6.97
CA LYS A 131 -22.39 -2.31 7.60
C LYS A 131 -23.23 -1.16 7.05
N LEU A 132 -23.40 -1.09 5.73
CA LEU A 132 -24.14 -0.03 5.05
C LEU A 132 -25.65 -0.08 5.34
N ARG A 133 -26.21 -1.26 5.45
CA ARG A 133 -27.65 -1.49 5.73
C ARG A 133 -27.96 -1.63 7.21
N GLY A 134 -26.94 -1.54 8.06
CA GLY A 134 -27.05 -1.63 9.50
C GLY A 134 -27.71 -0.41 10.13
N THR A 135 -28.14 -0.55 11.38
CA THR A 135 -28.68 0.55 12.18
C THR A 135 -27.92 0.62 13.49
N PRO A 136 -27.03 1.60 13.69
CA PRO A 136 -26.69 2.69 12.78
C PRO A 136 -25.90 2.24 11.56
N VAL A 137 -25.89 3.04 10.49
CA VAL A 137 -25.06 2.84 9.30
C VAL A 137 -23.58 3.00 9.67
N HIS A 138 -22.75 2.06 9.24
CA HIS A 138 -21.30 2.13 9.41
C HIS A 138 -20.60 2.16 8.05
N ILE A 139 -19.60 3.03 7.90
CA ILE A 139 -18.80 3.12 6.67
C ILE A 139 -17.82 1.93 6.63
N PRO A 140 -17.82 1.09 5.58
CA PRO A 140 -16.98 -0.12 5.53
C PRO A 140 -15.57 0.18 5.02
N GLN A 141 -14.81 0.99 5.76
CA GLN A 141 -13.46 1.47 5.40
C GLN A 141 -12.45 0.33 5.28
N GLU A 142 -12.46 -0.57 6.27
CA GLU A 142 -11.55 -1.71 6.30
C GLU A 142 -11.82 -2.67 5.13
N GLU A 143 -13.10 -2.90 4.82
CA GLU A 143 -13.51 -3.70 3.68
C GLU A 143 -13.08 -3.07 2.36
N HIS A 144 -13.18 -1.74 2.24
CA HIS A 144 -12.75 -0.99 1.06
C HIS A 144 -11.24 -1.15 0.79
N ARG A 145 -10.42 -0.87 1.82
CA ARG A 145 -8.97 -1.09 1.76
C ARG A 145 -8.64 -2.53 1.36
N LYS A 146 -9.23 -3.50 2.08
CA LYS A 146 -8.94 -4.92 1.86
C LYS A 146 -9.37 -5.41 0.49
N LEU A 147 -10.52 -4.95 -0.03
CA LEU A 147 -11.01 -5.33 -1.35
C LEU A 147 -9.99 -4.97 -2.43
N HIS A 148 -9.57 -3.71 -2.50
CA HIS A 148 -8.58 -3.28 -3.48
C HIS A 148 -7.24 -3.99 -3.30
N LEU A 149 -6.71 -4.08 -2.08
CA LEU A 149 -5.43 -4.76 -1.85
C LEU A 149 -5.48 -6.25 -2.19
N THR A 150 -6.60 -6.95 -1.94
CA THR A 150 -6.78 -8.36 -2.29
C THR A 150 -6.69 -8.58 -3.80
N ILE A 151 -7.25 -7.69 -4.61
CA ILE A 151 -7.19 -7.81 -6.08
C ILE A 151 -5.73 -7.79 -6.58
N TYR A 152 -4.86 -6.98 -5.99
CA TYR A 152 -3.49 -6.75 -6.49
C TYR A 152 -2.39 -7.50 -5.70
N GLN A 153 -2.71 -8.21 -4.62
CA GLN A 153 -1.71 -8.83 -3.73
C GLN A 153 -0.84 -9.90 -4.39
N ARG A 154 -1.34 -10.55 -5.46
CA ARG A 154 -0.62 -11.64 -6.13
C ARG A 154 0.27 -11.21 -7.28
N LEU A 155 0.33 -9.92 -7.60
CA LEU A 155 1.22 -9.40 -8.65
C LEU A 155 2.71 -9.68 -8.39
N GLY A 156 3.11 -9.91 -7.13
CA GLY A 156 4.51 -10.09 -6.77
C GLY A 156 5.38 -8.85 -7.01
N ASN A 157 4.76 -7.70 -7.32
CA ASN A 157 5.44 -6.44 -7.55
C ASN A 157 5.37 -5.56 -6.29
N PRO A 158 6.45 -5.50 -5.47
CA PRO A 158 6.44 -4.77 -4.21
C PRO A 158 6.29 -3.25 -4.38
N PHE A 159 6.60 -2.72 -5.57
CA PHE A 159 6.46 -1.29 -5.85
C PHE A 159 5.00 -0.92 -6.07
N VAL A 160 4.29 -1.67 -6.89
CA VAL A 160 2.84 -1.48 -7.10
C VAL A 160 2.10 -1.63 -5.79
N PHE A 161 2.33 -2.74 -5.08
CA PHE A 161 1.65 -3.02 -3.83
C PHE A 161 1.93 -1.96 -2.76
N GLY A 162 3.19 -1.51 -2.62
CA GLY A 162 3.57 -0.46 -1.67
C GLY A 162 2.94 0.90 -1.96
N ILE A 163 2.72 1.26 -3.23
CA ILE A 163 1.98 2.48 -3.61
C ILE A 163 0.51 2.36 -3.23
N LEU A 164 -0.12 1.20 -3.51
CA LEU A 164 -1.52 0.96 -3.15
C LEU A 164 -1.72 0.99 -1.63
N GLU A 165 -0.85 0.36 -0.85
CA GLU A 165 -0.89 0.43 0.62
C GLU A 165 -0.77 1.88 1.12
N ALA A 166 0.16 2.66 0.56
CA ALA A 166 0.38 4.05 0.96
C ALA A 166 -0.84 4.95 0.64
N TYR A 167 -1.53 4.68 -0.47
CA TYR A 167 -2.76 5.37 -0.79
C TYR A 167 -3.82 5.18 0.30
N TRP A 168 -4.01 3.95 0.76
CA TRP A 168 -5.04 3.66 1.77
C TRP A 168 -4.74 4.28 3.13
N ASP A 169 -3.47 4.31 3.55
CA ASP A 169 -3.06 5.01 4.77
C ASP A 169 -3.31 6.53 4.65
N ALA A 170 -2.98 7.10 3.49
CA ALA A 170 -3.23 8.52 3.22
C ALA A 170 -4.73 8.85 3.15
N TYR A 171 -5.54 7.99 2.51
CA TYR A 171 -7.00 8.13 2.42
C TYR A 171 -7.65 8.20 3.81
N GLU A 172 -7.20 7.36 4.73
CA GLU A 172 -7.65 7.37 6.12
C GLU A 172 -7.20 8.65 6.83
N ALA A 173 -5.94 9.07 6.65
CA ALA A 173 -5.37 10.24 7.31
C ALA A 173 -5.98 11.57 6.88
N VAL A 174 -6.37 11.74 5.60
CA VAL A 174 -7.07 12.95 5.13
C VAL A 174 -8.56 12.98 5.50
N GLY A 175 -9.08 11.90 6.09
CA GLY A 175 -10.44 11.84 6.62
C GLY A 175 -11.56 11.86 5.57
N LEU A 176 -11.28 11.54 4.32
CA LEU A 176 -12.27 11.49 3.23
C LEU A 176 -13.42 10.51 3.50
N ASN A 177 -13.20 9.58 4.40
CA ASN A 177 -14.16 8.60 4.87
C ASN A 177 -15.21 9.15 5.87
N LEU A 178 -15.00 10.36 6.42
CA LEU A 178 -15.86 10.90 7.48
C LEU A 178 -17.07 11.69 6.97
N TYR A 179 -17.08 12.14 5.72
CA TYR A 179 -18.07 13.08 5.18
C TYR A 179 -18.77 12.57 3.93
N THR A 180 -18.99 11.27 3.82
CA THR A 180 -19.63 10.70 2.62
C THR A 180 -21.14 10.65 2.81
N ASP A 181 -21.88 11.28 1.87
CA ASP A 181 -23.33 11.12 1.76
C ASP A 181 -23.68 9.64 1.50
N TYR A 182 -24.73 9.16 2.17
CA TYR A 182 -25.16 7.75 2.09
C TYR A 182 -25.42 7.29 0.64
N VAL A 183 -26.10 8.13 -0.15
CA VAL A 183 -26.42 7.80 -1.55
C VAL A 183 -25.15 7.60 -2.38
N HIS A 184 -24.17 8.44 -2.19
CA HIS A 184 -22.87 8.31 -2.85
C HIS A 184 -22.13 7.06 -2.38
N LEU A 185 -22.16 6.79 -1.07
CA LEU A 185 -21.52 5.61 -0.50
C LEU A 185 -22.12 4.33 -1.08
N GLU A 186 -23.45 4.27 -1.20
CA GLU A 186 -24.15 3.14 -1.82
C GLU A 186 -23.71 2.96 -3.29
N GLN A 187 -23.65 4.04 -4.08
CA GLN A 187 -23.17 3.98 -5.47
C GLN A 187 -21.73 3.45 -5.57
N VAL A 188 -20.82 3.91 -4.70
CA VAL A 188 -19.44 3.42 -4.64
C VAL A 188 -19.42 1.90 -4.43
N TRP A 189 -20.26 1.40 -3.52
CA TRP A 189 -20.32 -0.04 -3.21
C TRP A 189 -21.04 -0.86 -4.28
N GLU A 190 -21.95 -0.27 -5.06
CA GLU A 190 -22.49 -0.90 -6.25
C GLU A 190 -21.43 -1.16 -7.32
N TYR A 191 -20.49 -0.22 -7.53
CA TYR A 191 -19.36 -0.45 -8.43
C TYR A 191 -18.43 -1.55 -7.92
N HIS A 192 -18.16 -1.60 -6.61
CA HIS A 192 -17.37 -2.69 -6.04
C HIS A 192 -18.07 -4.04 -6.22
N GLN A 193 -19.38 -4.09 -6.05
CA GLN A 193 -20.17 -5.31 -6.30
C GLN A 193 -20.00 -5.75 -7.76
N ARG A 194 -20.17 -4.84 -8.71
CA ARG A 194 -19.98 -5.13 -10.14
C ARG A 194 -18.57 -5.63 -10.46
N MET A 195 -17.54 -5.06 -9.84
CA MET A 195 -16.16 -5.56 -9.99
C MET A 195 -16.03 -6.99 -9.48
N VAL A 196 -16.52 -7.28 -8.28
CA VAL A 196 -16.40 -8.61 -7.66
C VAL A 196 -17.22 -9.65 -8.40
N ASP A 197 -18.44 -9.32 -8.84
CA ASP A 197 -19.28 -10.21 -9.65
C ASP A 197 -18.59 -10.55 -10.98
N ALA A 198 -18.04 -9.54 -11.66
CA ALA A 198 -17.31 -9.74 -12.91
C ALA A 198 -16.04 -10.59 -12.74
N ILE A 199 -15.32 -10.42 -11.63
CA ILE A 199 -14.20 -11.30 -11.28
C ILE A 199 -14.66 -12.75 -11.10
N HIS A 200 -15.76 -12.98 -10.40
CA HIS A 200 -16.34 -14.31 -10.20
C HIS A 200 -16.81 -14.96 -11.51
N ASP A 201 -17.39 -14.18 -12.39
CA ASP A 201 -17.89 -14.64 -13.70
C ASP A 201 -16.77 -14.81 -14.72
N GLY A 202 -15.55 -14.36 -14.42
CA GLY A 202 -14.39 -14.39 -15.32
C GLY A 202 -14.48 -13.35 -16.45
N ASP A 203 -15.37 -12.36 -16.34
CA ASP A 203 -15.48 -11.22 -17.28
C ASP A 203 -14.56 -10.07 -16.83
N LEU A 204 -13.27 -10.21 -17.19
CA LEU A 204 -12.23 -9.24 -16.82
C LEU A 204 -12.51 -7.85 -17.36
N ASP A 205 -13.13 -7.78 -18.56
CA ASP A 205 -13.40 -6.49 -19.21
C ASP A 205 -14.60 -5.78 -18.57
N ALA A 206 -15.62 -6.49 -18.13
CA ALA A 206 -16.71 -5.90 -17.34
C ALA A 206 -16.20 -5.37 -15.99
N GLY A 207 -15.35 -6.15 -15.31
CA GLY A 207 -14.71 -5.71 -14.07
C GLY A 207 -13.82 -4.50 -14.26
N TYR A 208 -13.04 -4.44 -15.35
CA TYR A 208 -12.23 -3.28 -15.71
C TYR A 208 -13.08 -2.02 -15.91
N ARG A 209 -14.19 -2.13 -16.67
CA ARG A 209 -15.12 -1.01 -16.87
C ARG A 209 -15.67 -0.50 -15.53
N ALA A 210 -16.08 -1.41 -14.65
CA ALA A 210 -16.59 -1.06 -13.33
C ALA A 210 -15.51 -0.34 -12.47
N LEU A 211 -14.24 -0.76 -12.56
CA LEU A 211 -13.12 -0.08 -11.90
C LEU A 211 -12.94 1.35 -12.41
N ILE A 212 -12.97 1.57 -13.73
CA ILE A 212 -12.81 2.90 -14.31
C ILE A 212 -13.96 3.82 -13.89
N GLU A 213 -15.21 3.36 -14.03
CA GLU A 213 -16.38 4.11 -13.61
C GLU A 213 -16.35 4.46 -12.12
N HIS A 214 -15.91 3.53 -11.28
CA HIS A 214 -15.70 3.76 -9.85
C HIS A 214 -14.66 4.85 -9.56
N THR A 215 -13.52 4.83 -10.25
CA THR A 215 -12.47 5.85 -10.07
C THR A 215 -12.91 7.23 -10.54
N ASP A 216 -13.67 7.32 -11.61
CA ASP A 216 -14.22 8.59 -12.10
C ASP A 216 -15.22 9.19 -11.11
N LEU A 217 -16.06 8.37 -10.48
CA LEU A 217 -16.98 8.82 -9.43
C LEU A 217 -16.24 9.47 -8.25
N ILE A 218 -15.06 8.96 -7.88
CA ILE A 218 -14.24 9.51 -6.80
C ILE A 218 -13.52 10.80 -7.25
N ARG A 219 -12.98 10.83 -8.47
CA ARG A 219 -12.25 12.00 -9.02
C ARG A 219 -13.10 13.26 -9.04
N HIS A 220 -14.35 13.17 -9.48
CA HIS A 220 -15.26 14.33 -9.55
C HIS A 220 -15.61 14.94 -8.20
N ARG A 221 -15.32 14.26 -7.09
CA ARG A 221 -15.61 14.74 -5.75
C ARG A 221 -14.40 15.34 -5.02
N VAL A 222 -13.19 14.94 -5.41
CA VAL A 222 -11.94 15.43 -4.78
C VAL A 222 -11.53 16.81 -5.31
N VAL A 223 -12.18 17.31 -6.35
CA VAL A 223 -12.02 18.67 -6.87
C VAL A 223 -13.26 19.50 -6.50
N PRO A 224 -13.32 20.15 -5.32
CA PRO A 224 -14.35 21.14 -5.05
C PRO A 224 -13.99 22.43 -5.79
N GLY A 225 -14.73 22.75 -6.85
CA GLY A 225 -14.83 24.12 -7.32
C GLY A 225 -13.98 24.55 -8.50
N GLU A 226 -14.36 24.12 -9.70
CA GLU A 226 -14.35 24.98 -10.88
C GLU A 226 -15.80 25.17 -11.34
N ASN A 227 -16.59 25.89 -10.55
CA ASN A 227 -17.84 26.51 -10.99
C ASN A 227 -18.05 27.78 -10.18
N GLY A 228 -17.64 28.92 -10.75
CA GLY A 228 -17.87 30.27 -10.25
C GLY A 228 -17.23 31.28 -11.17
#